data_8463b819215cb85b87fb1eeef53e9008
#
_entry.id   8463b819215cb85b87fb1eeef53e9008
#
_cell.length_a   1.000
_cell.length_b   1.000
_cell.length_c   1.000
_cell.angle_alpha   90.00
_cell.angle_beta   90.00
_cell.angle_gamma   90.00
#
_symmetry.space_group_name_H-M   'P 1'
#
loop_
_entity.id
_entity.type
_entity.pdbx_description
1 polymer ?
#
loop_
_entity_poly.entity_id
_entity_poly.type
_entity_poly.pdbx_seq_one_letter_code
_entity_poly.pdbx_strand_id
1 'polypeptide(L)'
;MKIIFNKLQTSKETIQVSLDGGTTWNSYVVSEIIESGIPLDENQEYDKIHIKGSATVLKNLDVIKSIEIPESNDTKDEMFTHDGTSFYGNLVNVKIPEGFTSIGQYAFNNCRNLTSVDLPEGLTSIGDSAFAICTSLTSIDLPESLTSIGQYAFNNCSSLTSINIPDSVTTIGGNAFSSCKNLTSITIPDGVTEIGNNAFYSCSNLTSISIPSSVKSIGTYAFGECSSLTSIDIPDSVTSIGNNAFYNCSNLTSITIPDGVTSIGLYAFYVCTSLKTINFKGTIDQWNAITKGSNWNEYCHSDMVINFDYQGE
;
A
#
# COMPACT_ATOMS: atom_id res chain seq x y z
N MET A 1 -32.49 1.74 -2.85
CA MET A 1 -31.11 2.01 -2.39
C MET A 1 -30.99 3.43 -1.88
N LYS A 2 -30.02 3.76 -1.02
CA LYS A 2 -29.87 5.09 -0.43
C LYS A 2 -28.41 5.44 -0.30
N ILE A 3 -28.07 6.71 -0.51
CA ILE A 3 -26.79 7.27 -0.06
C ILE A 3 -26.96 7.57 1.42
N ILE A 4 -26.18 6.89 2.28
CA ILE A 4 -26.24 7.06 3.73
C ILE A 4 -24.96 7.77 4.17
N PHE A 5 -25.12 8.81 5.00
CA PHE A 5 -24.02 9.63 5.50
C PHE A 5 -23.69 9.25 6.93
N ASN A 6 -22.43 8.99 7.21
CA ASN A 6 -21.95 8.64 8.54
C ASN A 6 -21.37 9.88 9.21
N LYS A 7 -21.95 10.31 10.34
CA LYS A 7 -21.45 11.40 11.18
C LYS A 7 -21.29 12.75 10.47
N LEU A 8 -22.36 13.48 10.38
CA LEU A 8 -22.32 14.89 10.04
C LEU A 8 -22.38 15.70 11.33
N GLN A 9 -21.37 16.51 11.58
CA GLN A 9 -21.45 17.50 12.65
C GLN A 9 -22.28 18.68 12.16
N THR A 10 -23.37 18.95 12.89
CA THR A 10 -24.19 20.15 12.91
C THR A 10 -25.28 20.39 11.85
N SER A 11 -26.33 20.75 12.34
CA SER A 11 -27.76 20.68 12.16
C SER A 11 -28.39 21.61 11.11
N LYS A 12 -27.70 22.37 10.29
CA LYS A 12 -28.31 23.29 9.32
C LYS A 12 -27.63 23.38 7.97
N GLU A 13 -26.61 22.60 7.74
CA GLU A 13 -25.90 22.63 6.46
C GLU A 13 -26.70 21.90 5.39
N THR A 14 -26.62 22.40 4.18
CA THR A 14 -27.18 21.76 2.99
C THR A 14 -26.08 21.18 2.13
N ILE A 15 -26.32 20.01 1.57
CA ILE A 15 -25.52 19.47 0.49
C ILE A 15 -26.32 19.54 -0.80
N GLN A 16 -25.59 19.60 -1.93
CA GLN A 16 -26.16 19.45 -3.25
C GLN A 16 -25.65 18.15 -3.85
N VAL A 17 -26.54 17.36 -4.41
CA VAL A 17 -26.23 16.10 -5.05
C VAL A 17 -26.72 16.13 -6.47
N SER A 18 -25.83 15.77 -7.40
CA SER A 18 -26.15 15.51 -8.79
C SER A 18 -26.00 14.02 -9.05
N LEU A 19 -26.99 13.42 -9.69
CA LEU A 19 -27.00 12.02 -10.07
C LEU A 19 -26.75 11.80 -11.57
N ASP A 20 -26.52 12.89 -12.31
CA ASP A 20 -26.38 12.93 -13.77
C ASP A 20 -25.06 13.62 -14.24
N GLY A 21 -24.02 13.46 -13.47
CA GLY A 21 -22.70 13.99 -13.80
C GLY A 21 -22.59 15.52 -13.70
N GLY A 22 -23.39 16.17 -12.83
CA GLY A 22 -23.30 17.60 -12.59
C GLY A 22 -24.25 18.46 -13.44
N THR A 23 -25.14 17.82 -14.20
CA THR A 23 -26.14 18.53 -15.05
C THR A 23 -27.28 19.09 -14.24
N THR A 24 -27.86 18.29 -13.32
CA THR A 24 -28.89 18.74 -12.38
C THR A 24 -28.45 18.56 -10.93
N TRP A 25 -28.86 19.48 -10.06
CA TRP A 25 -28.47 19.52 -8.66
C TRP A 25 -29.70 19.60 -7.74
N ASN A 26 -29.82 18.62 -6.84
CA ASN A 26 -30.82 18.62 -5.78
C ASN A 26 -30.18 18.99 -4.45
N SER A 27 -30.81 19.88 -3.69
CA SER A 27 -30.35 20.30 -2.37
C SER A 27 -31.06 19.50 -1.27
N TYR A 28 -30.26 19.01 -0.32
CA TYR A 28 -30.75 18.25 0.83
C TYR A 28 -30.23 18.89 2.12
N VAL A 29 -31.10 19.00 3.14
CA VAL A 29 -30.68 19.41 4.49
C VAL A 29 -30.05 18.19 5.17
N VAL A 30 -28.85 18.38 5.66
CA VAL A 30 -28.04 17.28 6.21
C VAL A 30 -28.76 16.55 7.35
N SER A 31 -29.39 17.27 8.28
CA SER A 31 -30.15 16.69 9.39
C SER A 31 -31.34 15.82 8.95
N GLU A 32 -31.85 16.02 7.74
CA GLU A 32 -33.02 15.28 7.23
C GLU A 32 -32.55 13.97 6.52
N ILE A 33 -31.36 13.93 6.01
CA ILE A 33 -30.83 12.77 5.25
C ILE A 33 -29.92 11.85 6.07
N ILE A 34 -29.48 12.26 7.27
CA ILE A 34 -28.61 11.44 8.12
C ILE A 34 -29.24 10.08 8.43
N GLU A 35 -30.53 10.06 8.80
CA GLU A 35 -31.23 8.82 9.14
C GLU A 35 -31.92 8.18 7.94
N SER A 36 -32.44 8.99 7.02
CA SER A 36 -33.23 8.51 5.89
C SER A 36 -32.40 8.16 4.66
N GLY A 37 -31.22 8.78 4.50
CA GLY A 37 -30.40 8.71 3.28
C GLY A 37 -31.05 9.42 2.08
N ILE A 38 -30.30 9.54 0.98
CA ILE A 38 -30.84 9.98 -0.31
C ILE A 38 -31.29 8.74 -1.08
N PRO A 39 -32.57 8.59 -1.42
CA PRO A 39 -33.04 7.42 -2.16
C PRO A 39 -32.46 7.42 -3.57
N LEU A 40 -31.99 6.27 -4.01
CA LEU A 40 -31.55 6.00 -5.38
C LEU A 40 -32.49 4.98 -6.00
N ASP A 41 -32.75 5.09 -7.30
CA ASP A 41 -33.53 4.11 -8.03
C ASP A 41 -32.71 2.82 -8.20
N GLU A 42 -33.24 1.70 -7.75
CA GLU A 42 -32.57 0.38 -7.80
C GLU A 42 -32.38 -0.14 -9.23
N ASN A 43 -33.12 0.40 -10.19
CA ASN A 43 -33.07 0.00 -11.60
C ASN A 43 -32.21 0.92 -12.46
N GLN A 44 -31.61 1.96 -11.88
CA GLN A 44 -30.79 2.92 -12.59
C GLN A 44 -29.32 2.77 -12.22
N GLU A 45 -28.45 2.67 -13.23
CA GLU A 45 -27.01 2.84 -13.04
C GLU A 45 -26.64 4.32 -13.07
N TYR A 46 -25.82 4.72 -12.09
CA TYR A 46 -25.34 6.09 -11.97
C TYR A 46 -23.85 6.11 -12.30
N ASP A 47 -23.47 6.72 -13.44
CA ASP A 47 -22.08 6.79 -13.89
C ASP A 47 -21.24 7.77 -13.07
N LYS A 48 -21.85 8.87 -12.63
CA LYS A 48 -21.23 9.89 -11.76
C LYS A 48 -22.24 10.45 -10.76
N ILE A 49 -21.85 10.49 -9.49
CA ILE A 49 -22.57 11.23 -8.45
C ILE A 49 -21.64 12.34 -7.99
N HIS A 50 -22.11 13.56 -8.16
CA HIS A 50 -21.42 14.75 -7.68
C HIS A 50 -22.10 15.24 -6.39
N ILE A 51 -21.31 15.53 -5.36
CA ILE A 51 -21.78 16.04 -4.08
C ILE A 51 -21.04 17.34 -3.78
N LYS A 52 -21.78 18.40 -3.47
CA LYS A 52 -21.25 19.69 -3.03
C LYS A 52 -21.75 19.98 -1.62
N GLY A 53 -20.91 20.54 -0.77
CA GLY A 53 -21.21 20.89 0.62
C GLY A 53 -20.33 20.14 1.62
N SER A 54 -20.53 20.35 2.91
CA SER A 54 -19.75 19.75 3.99
C SER A 54 -20.19 18.31 4.33
N ALA A 55 -20.30 17.44 3.36
CA ALA A 55 -20.73 16.06 3.56
C ALA A 55 -19.55 15.14 3.87
N THR A 56 -19.65 14.34 4.91
CA THR A 56 -18.48 13.72 5.49
C THR A 56 -18.31 12.23 5.28
N VAL A 57 -19.28 11.39 5.00
CA VAL A 57 -19.05 9.94 4.68
C VAL A 57 -20.25 9.35 3.96
N LEU A 58 -20.01 8.64 2.90
CA LEU A 58 -21.04 7.90 2.15
C LEU A 58 -20.98 6.42 2.52
N LYS A 59 -22.06 5.86 3.06
CA LYS A 59 -22.26 4.41 3.22
C LYS A 59 -23.19 3.88 2.13
N ASN A 60 -22.88 2.70 1.62
CA ASN A 60 -23.63 1.99 0.57
C ASN A 60 -23.58 2.66 -0.81
N LEU A 61 -22.48 2.44 -1.49
CA LEU A 61 -22.25 2.95 -2.84
C LEU A 61 -22.26 1.83 -3.90
N ASP A 62 -23.00 0.75 -3.66
CA ASP A 62 -23.00 -0.43 -4.55
C ASP A 62 -23.49 -0.14 -5.99
N VAL A 63 -24.16 1.00 -6.20
CA VAL A 63 -24.60 1.45 -7.55
C VAL A 63 -23.77 2.58 -8.12
N ILE A 64 -22.76 3.08 -7.41
CA ILE A 64 -22.01 4.26 -7.85
C ILE A 64 -20.73 3.82 -8.55
N LYS A 65 -20.56 4.19 -9.80
CA LYS A 65 -19.34 3.93 -10.59
C LYS A 65 -18.26 4.99 -10.38
N SER A 66 -18.63 6.23 -10.07
CA SER A 66 -17.67 7.28 -9.74
C SER A 66 -18.21 8.28 -8.73
N ILE A 67 -17.32 8.84 -7.90
CA ILE A 67 -17.64 9.89 -6.94
C ILE A 67 -16.67 11.04 -7.13
N GLU A 68 -17.22 12.25 -7.26
CA GLU A 68 -16.49 13.50 -7.10
C GLU A 68 -16.93 14.13 -5.78
N ILE A 69 -15.99 14.30 -4.86
CA ILE A 69 -16.28 14.79 -3.51
C ILE A 69 -16.08 16.31 -3.49
N PRO A 70 -16.99 17.07 -2.84
CA PRO A 70 -16.90 18.53 -2.85
C PRO A 70 -15.74 19.04 -2.00
N GLU A 71 -15.20 20.20 -2.37
CA GLU A 71 -14.33 20.99 -1.50
C GLU A 71 -15.08 21.38 -0.24
N SER A 72 -14.62 20.97 0.93
CA SER A 72 -15.17 21.34 2.23
C SER A 72 -14.10 21.98 3.10
N ASN A 73 -14.48 23.04 3.80
CA ASN A 73 -13.57 23.79 4.65
C ASN A 73 -13.49 23.27 6.09
N ASP A 74 -14.25 22.26 6.48
CA ASP A 74 -14.32 21.80 7.87
C ASP A 74 -14.03 20.30 8.05
N THR A 75 -13.09 20.02 8.95
CA THR A 75 -12.70 18.71 9.52
C THR A 75 -12.31 17.65 8.53
N LYS A 76 -11.08 17.74 8.10
CA LYS A 76 -10.44 17.00 7.01
C LYS A 76 -9.99 15.56 7.35
N ASP A 77 -9.96 15.18 8.62
CA ASP A 77 -9.26 13.99 9.07
C ASP A 77 -10.11 12.71 9.16
N GLU A 78 -11.43 12.78 9.01
CA GLU A 78 -12.33 11.63 9.18
C GLU A 78 -13.28 11.35 8.00
N MET A 79 -13.09 11.97 6.85
CA MET A 79 -14.10 11.93 5.78
C MET A 79 -14.31 10.55 5.15
N PHE A 80 -13.35 9.67 5.29
CA PHE A 80 -13.37 8.32 4.73
C PHE A 80 -12.93 7.29 5.77
N THR A 81 -13.58 7.24 6.92
CA THR A 81 -13.44 6.14 7.86
C THR A 81 -14.56 5.14 7.66
N HIS A 82 -14.21 3.87 7.66
CA HIS A 82 -15.09 2.75 7.45
C HIS A 82 -15.08 1.84 8.68
N ASP A 83 -16.23 1.29 9.05
CA ASP A 83 -16.37 0.34 10.17
C ASP A 83 -15.94 -1.10 9.83
N GLY A 84 -15.29 -1.30 8.69
CA GLY A 84 -14.82 -2.61 8.24
C GLY A 84 -15.87 -3.50 7.56
N THR A 85 -17.14 -3.07 7.43
CA THR A 85 -18.23 -3.95 6.97
C THR A 85 -18.90 -3.57 5.67
N SER A 86 -18.69 -2.38 5.11
CA SER A 86 -19.35 -1.96 3.85
C SER A 86 -18.39 -1.99 2.67
N PHE A 87 -18.87 -2.45 1.54
CA PHE A 87 -18.12 -2.61 0.31
C PHE A 87 -18.62 -1.60 -0.73
N TYR A 88 -17.73 -0.81 -1.29
CA TYR A 88 -18.01 0.00 -2.47
C TYR A 88 -17.78 -0.82 -3.75
N GLY A 89 -18.51 -1.92 -3.88
CA GLY A 89 -18.23 -2.98 -4.87
C GLY A 89 -18.20 -2.51 -6.32
N ASN A 90 -18.92 -1.45 -6.66
CA ASN A 90 -19.05 -0.93 -8.03
C ASN A 90 -18.30 0.37 -8.29
N LEU A 91 -17.58 0.90 -7.30
CA LEU A 91 -16.82 2.14 -7.46
C LEU A 91 -15.65 1.93 -8.44
N VAL A 92 -15.65 2.70 -9.53
CA VAL A 92 -14.64 2.60 -10.60
C VAL A 92 -13.62 3.74 -10.53
N ASN A 93 -14.06 4.96 -10.26
CA ASN A 93 -13.22 6.15 -10.20
C ASN A 93 -13.55 6.99 -8.98
N VAL A 94 -12.54 7.56 -8.36
CA VAL A 94 -12.67 8.50 -7.24
C VAL A 94 -11.83 9.73 -7.52
N LYS A 95 -12.40 10.90 -7.27
CA LYS A 95 -11.66 12.16 -7.22
C LYS A 95 -11.78 12.73 -5.81
N ILE A 96 -10.64 12.89 -5.15
CA ILE A 96 -10.54 13.55 -3.85
C ILE A 96 -10.24 15.03 -4.10
N PRO A 97 -11.08 15.96 -3.63
CA PRO A 97 -10.88 17.38 -3.90
C PRO A 97 -9.68 17.97 -3.17
N GLU A 98 -9.26 19.15 -3.64
CA GLU A 98 -8.23 19.92 -2.98
C GLU A 98 -8.65 20.30 -1.55
N GLY A 99 -7.64 20.40 -0.68
CA GLY A 99 -7.83 20.73 0.72
C GLY A 99 -7.95 19.53 1.65
N PHE A 100 -8.05 18.29 1.10
CA PHE A 100 -7.88 17.07 1.89
C PHE A 100 -6.41 16.81 2.17
N THR A 101 -6.10 16.52 3.44
CA THR A 101 -4.74 16.23 3.88
C THR A 101 -4.52 14.76 4.22
N SER A 102 -5.59 13.98 4.36
CA SER A 102 -5.48 12.55 4.67
C SER A 102 -6.58 11.71 4.02
N ILE A 103 -6.24 10.47 3.69
CA ILE A 103 -7.20 9.40 3.41
C ILE A 103 -7.32 8.55 4.67
N GLY A 104 -8.52 8.42 5.21
CA GLY A 104 -8.77 7.70 6.45
C GLY A 104 -8.55 6.18 6.35
N GLN A 105 -8.49 5.54 7.51
CA GLN A 105 -8.40 4.08 7.63
C GLN A 105 -9.59 3.41 6.91
N TYR A 106 -9.33 2.36 6.11
CA TYR A 106 -10.32 1.60 5.33
C TYR A 106 -11.14 2.40 4.30
N ALA A 107 -10.79 3.64 3.99
CA ALA A 107 -11.61 4.55 3.17
C ALA A 107 -12.14 3.91 1.87
N PHE A 108 -11.30 3.20 1.14
CA PHE A 108 -11.65 2.49 -0.10
C PHE A 108 -11.34 1.00 -0.01
N ASN A 109 -11.38 0.45 1.21
CA ASN A 109 -11.12 -0.97 1.40
C ASN A 109 -12.12 -1.81 0.60
N ASN A 110 -11.57 -2.81 -0.13
CA ASN A 110 -12.35 -3.75 -0.95
C ASN A 110 -13.16 -3.11 -2.11
N CYS A 111 -12.73 -1.93 -2.59
CA CYS A 111 -13.24 -1.35 -3.83
C CYS A 111 -12.65 -2.09 -5.03
N ARG A 112 -13.14 -3.31 -5.29
CA ARG A 112 -12.53 -4.24 -6.25
C ARG A 112 -12.56 -3.75 -7.70
N ASN A 113 -13.51 -2.89 -8.05
CA ASN A 113 -13.65 -2.33 -9.40
C ASN A 113 -12.96 -0.97 -9.56
N LEU A 114 -12.35 -0.43 -8.49
CA LEU A 114 -11.66 0.85 -8.52
C LEU A 114 -10.43 0.77 -9.43
N THR A 115 -10.43 1.57 -10.50
CA THR A 115 -9.37 1.61 -11.51
C THR A 115 -8.52 2.85 -11.42
N SER A 116 -9.08 3.96 -10.91
CA SER A 116 -8.36 5.23 -10.78
C SER A 116 -8.79 6.01 -9.55
N VAL A 117 -7.81 6.71 -8.97
CA VAL A 117 -7.98 7.64 -7.84
C VAL A 117 -7.23 8.90 -8.14
N ASP A 118 -7.92 10.02 -8.10
CA ASP A 118 -7.37 11.37 -8.26
C ASP A 118 -7.11 11.92 -6.86
N LEU A 119 -5.86 12.07 -6.45
CA LEU A 119 -5.47 12.55 -5.13
C LEU A 119 -5.09 14.03 -5.18
N PRO A 120 -5.42 14.83 -4.15
CA PRO A 120 -5.05 16.24 -4.09
C PRO A 120 -3.57 16.43 -3.77
N GLU A 121 -2.98 17.50 -4.28
CA GLU A 121 -1.58 17.85 -4.07
C GLU A 121 -1.21 18.12 -2.60
N GLY A 122 -2.20 18.45 -1.76
CA GLY A 122 -2.01 18.69 -0.32
C GLY A 122 -2.08 17.45 0.57
N LEU A 123 -2.25 16.24 0.00
CA LEU A 123 -2.41 15.01 0.77
C LEU A 123 -1.10 14.61 1.45
N THR A 124 -1.11 14.45 2.77
CA THR A 124 0.08 14.10 3.57
C THR A 124 0.09 12.67 4.07
N SER A 125 -1.07 11.99 4.13
CA SER A 125 -1.16 10.63 4.65
C SER A 125 -2.22 9.77 3.98
N ILE A 126 -1.88 8.48 3.81
CA ILE A 126 -2.80 7.41 3.44
C ILE A 126 -2.90 6.47 4.63
N GLY A 127 -4.11 6.30 5.18
CA GLY A 127 -4.39 5.52 6.38
C GLY A 127 -4.29 4.01 6.19
N ASP A 128 -4.41 3.28 7.31
CA ASP A 128 -4.34 1.82 7.32
C ASP A 128 -5.44 1.21 6.45
N SER A 129 -5.07 0.25 5.62
CA SER A 129 -5.99 -0.46 4.71
C SER A 129 -6.80 0.46 3.77
N ALA A 130 -6.38 1.71 3.56
CA ALA A 130 -7.17 2.70 2.81
C ALA A 130 -7.57 2.22 1.41
N PHE A 131 -6.70 1.53 0.69
CA PHE A 131 -6.95 0.94 -0.63
C PHE A 131 -6.76 -0.59 -0.64
N ALA A 132 -6.85 -1.23 0.52
CA ALA A 132 -6.68 -2.69 0.55
C ALA A 132 -7.77 -3.39 -0.28
N ILE A 133 -7.34 -4.41 -1.03
CA ILE A 133 -8.21 -5.23 -1.91
C ILE A 133 -8.85 -4.41 -3.08
N CYS A 134 -8.23 -3.31 -3.49
CA CYS A 134 -8.55 -2.63 -4.74
C CYS A 134 -7.95 -3.40 -5.92
N THR A 135 -8.53 -4.56 -6.23
CA THR A 135 -7.92 -5.54 -7.15
C THR A 135 -7.87 -5.10 -8.61
N SER A 136 -8.59 -4.06 -9.01
CA SER A 136 -8.56 -3.49 -10.37
C SER A 136 -7.70 -2.24 -10.48
N LEU A 137 -7.14 -1.72 -9.37
CA LEU A 137 -6.29 -0.54 -9.38
C LEU A 137 -4.96 -0.87 -10.05
N THR A 138 -4.69 -0.24 -11.20
CA THR A 138 -3.48 -0.51 -12.01
C THR A 138 -2.34 0.44 -11.74
N SER A 139 -2.67 1.67 -11.35
CA SER A 139 -1.72 2.72 -10.95
C SER A 139 -2.42 3.71 -10.03
N ILE A 140 -1.64 4.45 -9.26
CA ILE A 140 -2.08 5.59 -8.46
C ILE A 140 -0.94 6.61 -8.41
N ASP A 141 -1.25 7.87 -8.68
CA ASP A 141 -0.29 8.97 -8.60
C ASP A 141 -0.32 9.54 -7.19
N LEU A 142 0.79 9.37 -6.46
CA LEU A 142 0.95 9.86 -5.10
C LEU A 142 1.53 11.28 -5.14
N PRO A 143 0.93 12.27 -4.44
CA PRO A 143 1.41 13.64 -4.47
C PRO A 143 2.72 13.81 -3.68
N GLU A 144 3.53 14.79 -4.08
CA GLU A 144 4.84 15.09 -3.47
C GLU A 144 4.75 15.57 -2.00
N SER A 145 3.56 15.90 -1.51
CA SER A 145 3.29 16.23 -0.11
C SER A 145 3.14 15.01 0.79
N LEU A 146 3.01 13.79 0.22
CA LEU A 146 2.72 12.58 0.98
C LEU A 146 3.92 12.20 1.87
N THR A 147 3.70 12.02 3.16
CA THR A 147 4.73 11.67 4.14
C THR A 147 4.60 10.26 4.72
N SER A 148 3.39 9.68 4.66
CA SER A 148 3.15 8.37 5.25
C SER A 148 2.15 7.51 4.48
N ILE A 149 2.46 6.22 4.42
CA ILE A 149 1.61 5.15 3.89
C ILE A 149 1.36 4.17 5.04
N GLY A 150 0.09 3.96 5.40
CA GLY A 150 -0.34 3.14 6.53
C GLY A 150 -0.14 1.64 6.34
N GLN A 151 -0.41 0.87 7.41
CA GLN A 151 -0.38 -0.59 7.35
C GLN A 151 -1.45 -1.10 6.37
N TYR A 152 -1.12 -2.12 5.57
CA TYR A 152 -2.04 -2.70 4.57
C TYR A 152 -2.58 -1.69 3.54
N ALA A 153 -2.06 -0.49 3.41
CA ALA A 153 -2.67 0.58 2.61
C ALA A 153 -3.01 0.15 1.17
N PHE A 154 -2.14 -0.61 0.52
CA PHE A 154 -2.34 -1.18 -0.83
C PHE A 154 -2.31 -2.71 -0.82
N ASN A 155 -2.60 -3.35 0.33
CA ASN A 155 -2.62 -4.80 0.42
C ASN A 155 -3.57 -5.40 -0.61
N ASN A 156 -3.10 -6.41 -1.34
CA ASN A 156 -3.87 -7.12 -2.38
C ASN A 156 -4.42 -6.19 -3.50
N CYS A 157 -3.73 -5.10 -3.82
CA CYS A 157 -3.92 -4.37 -5.08
C CYS A 157 -3.27 -5.17 -6.20
N SER A 158 -3.88 -6.32 -6.54
CA SER A 158 -3.24 -7.35 -7.37
C SER A 158 -3.00 -6.93 -8.82
N SER A 159 -3.68 -5.90 -9.32
CA SER A 159 -3.46 -5.33 -10.65
C SER A 159 -2.47 -4.18 -10.68
N LEU A 160 -1.99 -3.71 -9.52
CA LEU A 160 -1.04 -2.60 -9.45
C LEU A 160 0.29 -3.02 -10.10
N THR A 161 0.66 -2.35 -11.20
CA THR A 161 1.85 -2.69 -11.99
C THR A 161 3.05 -1.84 -11.62
N SER A 162 2.81 -0.60 -11.22
CA SER A 162 3.81 0.37 -10.78
C SER A 162 3.21 1.36 -9.79
N ILE A 163 4.05 1.87 -8.91
CA ILE A 163 3.73 2.98 -8.03
C ILE A 163 5.00 3.80 -7.80
N ASN A 164 4.90 5.10 -7.98
CA ASN A 164 5.98 6.02 -7.61
C ASN A 164 5.72 6.52 -6.19
N ILE A 165 6.63 6.20 -5.27
CA ILE A 165 6.55 6.70 -3.89
C ILE A 165 7.38 7.99 -3.84
N PRO A 166 6.77 9.14 -3.47
CA PRO A 166 7.48 10.42 -3.42
C PRO A 166 8.61 10.43 -2.38
N ASP A 167 9.64 11.23 -2.63
CA ASP A 167 10.80 11.36 -1.73
C ASP A 167 10.45 11.91 -0.33
N SER A 168 9.30 12.57 -0.22
CA SER A 168 8.74 13.05 1.05
C SER A 168 8.26 11.94 2.00
N VAL A 169 8.05 10.70 1.48
CA VAL A 169 7.56 9.60 2.30
C VAL A 169 8.66 9.07 3.21
N THR A 170 8.39 9.07 4.51
CA THR A 170 9.30 8.58 5.54
C THR A 170 8.80 7.31 6.23
N THR A 171 7.52 6.97 6.06
CA THR A 171 6.91 5.81 6.70
C THR A 171 6.12 4.97 5.70
N ILE A 172 6.45 3.68 5.63
CA ILE A 172 5.70 2.65 4.90
C ILE A 172 5.32 1.57 5.91
N GLY A 173 4.03 1.41 6.16
CA GLY A 173 3.52 0.47 7.15
C GLY A 173 3.73 -1.00 6.77
N GLY A 174 3.67 -1.88 7.76
CA GLY A 174 3.71 -3.32 7.51
C GLY A 174 2.57 -3.76 6.57
N ASN A 175 2.83 -4.76 5.72
CA ASN A 175 1.90 -5.25 4.70
C ASN A 175 1.44 -4.20 3.65
N ALA A 176 2.05 -3.02 3.59
CA ALA A 176 1.54 -1.91 2.76
C ALA A 176 1.34 -2.32 1.30
N PHE A 177 2.23 -3.13 0.72
CA PHE A 177 2.15 -3.64 -0.64
C PHE A 177 2.07 -5.17 -0.72
N SER A 178 1.70 -5.83 0.38
CA SER A 178 1.56 -7.29 0.39
C SER A 178 0.54 -7.75 -0.65
N SER A 179 0.88 -8.78 -1.40
CA SER A 179 0.04 -9.35 -2.49
C SER A 179 -0.25 -8.39 -3.66
N CYS A 180 0.57 -7.39 -3.89
CA CYS A 180 0.60 -6.62 -5.13
C CYS A 180 1.27 -7.48 -6.22
N LYS A 181 0.56 -8.50 -6.69
CA LYS A 181 1.12 -9.58 -7.53
C LYS A 181 1.69 -9.12 -8.85
N ASN A 182 1.14 -8.05 -9.44
CA ASN A 182 1.58 -7.51 -10.73
C ASN A 182 2.63 -6.40 -10.59
N LEU A 183 2.99 -6.01 -9.38
CA LEU A 183 4.04 -5.00 -9.17
C LEU A 183 5.38 -5.55 -9.66
N THR A 184 5.99 -4.86 -10.64
CA THR A 184 7.23 -5.32 -11.28
C THR A 184 8.49 -4.70 -10.70
N SER A 185 8.38 -3.46 -10.26
CA SER A 185 9.48 -2.71 -9.61
C SER A 185 8.93 -1.67 -8.66
N ILE A 186 9.72 -1.29 -7.68
CA ILE A 186 9.43 -0.20 -6.75
C ILE A 186 10.74 0.42 -6.26
N THR A 187 10.75 1.73 -6.08
CA THR A 187 11.83 2.48 -5.44
C THR A 187 11.37 2.93 -4.06
N ILE A 188 12.14 2.62 -3.04
CA ILE A 188 11.89 3.07 -1.67
C ILE A 188 12.61 4.40 -1.49
N PRO A 189 11.93 5.46 -1.01
CA PRO A 189 12.55 6.78 -0.84
C PRO A 189 13.56 6.83 0.31
N ASP A 190 14.52 7.75 0.21
CA ASP A 190 15.63 7.92 1.16
C ASP A 190 15.19 8.29 2.59
N GLY A 191 13.95 8.74 2.78
CA GLY A 191 13.37 9.00 4.10
C GLY A 191 12.99 7.76 4.90
N VAL A 192 12.86 6.60 4.23
CA VAL A 192 12.40 5.35 4.87
C VAL A 192 13.55 4.67 5.60
N THR A 193 13.35 4.34 6.88
CA THR A 193 14.40 3.76 7.74
C THR A 193 14.25 2.26 8.00
N GLU A 194 13.12 1.67 7.64
CA GLU A 194 12.90 0.23 7.77
C GLU A 194 11.99 -0.31 6.66
N ILE A 195 12.22 -1.53 6.23
CA ILE A 195 11.27 -2.30 5.46
C ILE A 195 10.43 -3.12 6.44
N GLY A 196 9.15 -2.74 6.60
CA GLY A 196 8.27 -3.32 7.59
C GLY A 196 7.95 -4.80 7.36
N ASN A 197 7.32 -5.45 8.35
CA ASN A 197 6.89 -6.84 8.23
C ASN A 197 5.91 -7.01 7.06
N ASN A 198 6.13 -8.04 6.24
CA ASN A 198 5.34 -8.38 5.05
C ASN A 198 5.18 -7.22 4.03
N ALA A 199 6.00 -6.19 4.06
CA ALA A 199 5.78 -4.98 3.24
C ALA A 199 5.57 -5.32 1.76
N PHE A 200 6.29 -6.31 1.22
CA PHE A 200 6.21 -6.81 -0.16
C PHE A 200 5.92 -8.31 -0.23
N TYR A 201 5.32 -8.89 0.82
CA TYR A 201 4.99 -10.31 0.83
C TYR A 201 4.12 -10.69 -0.37
N SER A 202 4.49 -11.77 -1.08
CA SER A 202 3.75 -12.28 -2.25
C SER A 202 3.60 -11.27 -3.42
N CYS A 203 4.57 -10.32 -3.57
CA CYS A 203 4.74 -9.55 -4.79
C CYS A 203 5.42 -10.42 -5.85
N SER A 204 4.67 -11.39 -6.38
CA SER A 204 5.22 -12.50 -7.18
C SER A 204 5.89 -12.08 -8.50
N ASN A 205 5.52 -10.93 -9.07
CA ASN A 205 6.14 -10.41 -10.29
C ASN A 205 7.22 -9.34 -10.03
N LEU A 206 7.56 -9.07 -8.76
CA LEU A 206 8.60 -8.10 -8.42
C LEU A 206 9.96 -8.65 -8.88
N THR A 207 10.56 -7.99 -9.87
CA THR A 207 11.86 -8.37 -10.45
C THR A 207 13.02 -7.58 -9.87
N SER A 208 12.77 -6.35 -9.43
CA SER A 208 13.76 -5.46 -8.85
C SER A 208 13.17 -4.53 -7.80
N ILE A 209 13.98 -4.19 -6.83
CA ILE A 209 13.67 -3.18 -5.80
C ILE A 209 14.94 -2.41 -5.45
N SER A 210 14.83 -1.09 -5.34
CA SER A 210 15.90 -0.23 -4.82
C SER A 210 15.64 0.06 -3.35
N ILE A 211 16.58 -0.35 -2.49
CA ILE A 211 16.52 -0.11 -1.03
C ILE A 211 17.54 0.99 -0.71
N PRO A 212 17.13 2.12 -0.13
CA PRO A 212 18.02 3.23 0.15
C PRO A 212 18.95 2.96 1.35
N SER A 213 20.04 3.73 1.42
CA SER A 213 21.02 3.64 2.51
C SER A 213 20.51 4.10 3.88
N SER A 214 19.30 4.64 3.95
CA SER A 214 18.62 4.98 5.22
C SER A 214 18.09 3.75 5.96
N VAL A 215 17.80 2.65 5.24
CA VAL A 215 17.18 1.44 5.80
C VAL A 215 18.14 0.72 6.74
N LYS A 216 17.70 0.45 7.98
CA LYS A 216 18.46 -0.23 9.03
C LYS A 216 18.07 -1.69 9.24
N SER A 217 16.85 -2.06 8.85
CA SER A 217 16.34 -3.42 9.06
C SER A 217 15.38 -3.85 7.96
N ILE A 218 15.39 -5.16 7.70
CA ILE A 218 14.44 -5.85 6.83
C ILE A 218 13.55 -6.71 7.73
N GLY A 219 12.25 -6.46 7.69
CA GLY A 219 11.26 -7.09 8.56
C GLY A 219 10.96 -8.57 8.25
N THR A 220 10.16 -9.17 9.09
CA THR A 220 9.67 -10.54 8.92
C THR A 220 8.83 -10.65 7.65
N TYR A 221 9.12 -11.66 6.80
CA TYR A 221 8.47 -11.87 5.49
C TYR A 221 8.51 -10.65 4.56
N ALA A 222 9.39 -9.70 4.74
CA ALA A 222 9.38 -8.45 3.99
C ALA A 222 9.33 -8.66 2.46
N PHE A 223 10.06 -9.65 1.95
CA PHE A 223 10.10 -10.09 0.55
C PHE A 223 9.70 -11.57 0.37
N GLY A 224 9.04 -12.16 1.37
CA GLY A 224 8.59 -13.55 1.27
C GLY A 224 7.70 -13.74 0.03
N GLU A 225 7.88 -14.85 -0.70
CA GLU A 225 7.14 -15.19 -1.93
C GLU A 225 7.31 -14.18 -3.10
N CYS A 226 8.36 -13.36 -3.11
CA CYS A 226 8.75 -12.57 -4.28
C CYS A 226 9.44 -13.49 -5.30
N SER A 227 8.66 -14.36 -5.91
CA SER A 227 9.18 -15.48 -6.73
C SER A 227 9.90 -15.05 -8.01
N SER A 228 9.66 -13.83 -8.52
CA SER A 228 10.35 -13.29 -9.70
C SER A 228 11.62 -12.49 -9.37
N LEU A 229 11.91 -12.25 -8.09
CA LEU A 229 13.10 -11.51 -7.68
C LEU A 229 14.35 -12.34 -7.99
N THR A 230 15.25 -11.82 -8.84
CA THR A 230 16.45 -12.52 -9.29
C THR A 230 17.70 -12.15 -8.51
N SER A 231 17.78 -10.91 -8.07
CA SER A 231 18.85 -10.38 -7.21
C SER A 231 18.32 -9.25 -6.34
N ILE A 232 19.01 -8.98 -5.25
CA ILE A 232 18.74 -7.83 -4.38
C ILE A 232 20.05 -7.41 -3.71
N ASP A 233 20.29 -6.10 -3.68
CA ASP A 233 21.40 -5.50 -2.96
C ASP A 233 20.89 -4.92 -1.66
N ILE A 234 21.42 -5.43 -0.56
CA ILE A 234 21.10 -4.94 0.79
C ILE A 234 22.11 -3.82 1.12
N PRO A 235 21.63 -2.61 1.43
CA PRO A 235 22.52 -1.48 1.69
C PRO A 235 23.35 -1.68 2.96
N ASP A 236 24.52 -1.06 3.00
CA ASP A 236 25.51 -1.19 4.11
C ASP A 236 24.95 -0.75 5.47
N SER A 237 23.89 0.00 5.48
CA SER A 237 23.20 0.45 6.70
C SER A 237 22.39 -0.65 7.39
N VAL A 238 22.10 -1.77 6.73
CA VAL A 238 21.25 -2.82 7.27
C VAL A 238 22.04 -3.66 8.28
N THR A 239 21.49 -3.81 9.48
CA THR A 239 22.10 -4.58 10.57
C THR A 239 21.35 -5.89 10.88
N SER A 240 20.11 -6.03 10.39
CA SER A 240 19.32 -7.24 10.64
C SER A 240 18.42 -7.62 9.47
N ILE A 241 18.32 -8.92 9.23
CA ILE A 241 17.41 -9.56 8.28
C ILE A 241 16.43 -10.40 9.07
N GLY A 242 15.13 -10.12 8.93
CA GLY A 242 14.07 -10.72 9.73
C GLY A 242 13.79 -12.20 9.41
N ASN A 243 12.91 -12.81 10.19
CA ASN A 243 12.45 -14.17 9.95
C ASN A 243 11.73 -14.25 8.59
N ASN A 244 12.01 -15.29 7.81
CA ASN A 244 11.37 -15.52 6.50
C ASN A 244 11.48 -14.33 5.53
N ALA A 245 12.44 -13.44 5.73
CA ALA A 245 12.52 -12.19 4.96
C ALA A 245 12.51 -12.40 3.44
N PHE A 246 13.13 -13.49 2.96
CA PHE A 246 13.18 -13.92 1.56
C PHE A 246 12.62 -15.35 1.38
N TYR A 247 11.70 -15.77 2.25
CA TYR A 247 11.03 -17.07 2.15
C TYR A 247 10.47 -17.28 0.75
N ASN A 248 10.82 -18.43 0.11
CA ASN A 248 10.32 -18.82 -1.22
C ASN A 248 10.57 -17.78 -2.34
N CYS A 249 11.67 -17.02 -2.26
CA CYS A 249 12.18 -16.26 -3.41
C CYS A 249 12.86 -17.22 -4.39
N SER A 250 12.04 -18.03 -5.08
CA SER A 250 12.52 -19.22 -5.83
C SER A 250 13.44 -18.90 -7.01
N ASN A 251 13.38 -17.69 -7.58
CA ASN A 251 14.26 -17.26 -8.67
C ASN A 251 15.46 -16.40 -8.19
N LEU A 252 15.58 -16.14 -6.89
CA LEU A 252 16.72 -15.41 -6.36
C LEU A 252 18.00 -16.21 -6.58
N THR A 253 18.89 -15.73 -7.45
CA THR A 253 20.13 -16.42 -7.81
C THR A 253 21.32 -15.94 -6.98
N SER A 254 21.31 -14.67 -6.60
CA SER A 254 22.37 -14.07 -5.79
C SER A 254 21.82 -12.98 -4.88
N ILE A 255 22.52 -12.77 -3.77
CA ILE A 255 22.25 -11.67 -2.83
C ILE A 255 23.56 -11.12 -2.29
N THR A 256 23.66 -9.79 -2.18
CA THR A 256 24.77 -9.12 -1.52
C THR A 256 24.36 -8.74 -0.10
N ILE A 257 25.11 -9.22 0.90
CA ILE A 257 24.87 -8.95 2.33
C ILE A 257 26.02 -8.10 2.86
N PRO A 258 25.76 -6.93 3.44
CA PRO A 258 26.79 -6.06 3.99
C PRO A 258 27.42 -6.64 5.27
N ASP A 259 28.63 -6.23 5.57
CA ASP A 259 29.42 -6.66 6.74
C ASP A 259 28.85 -6.16 8.09
N GLY A 260 27.97 -5.13 8.04
CA GLY A 260 27.25 -4.60 9.20
C GLY A 260 26.12 -5.51 9.71
N VAL A 261 25.73 -6.56 8.97
CA VAL A 261 24.66 -7.47 9.39
C VAL A 261 25.10 -8.33 10.57
N THR A 262 24.35 -8.25 11.68
CA THR A 262 24.62 -9.00 12.92
C THR A 262 23.64 -10.15 13.15
N SER A 263 22.51 -10.16 12.46
CA SER A 263 21.50 -11.22 12.59
C SER A 263 20.78 -11.54 11.28
N ILE A 264 20.58 -12.83 11.05
CA ILE A 264 19.75 -13.40 9.97
C ILE A 264 18.71 -14.28 10.64
N GLY A 265 17.44 -13.99 10.39
CA GLY A 265 16.32 -14.63 11.08
C GLY A 265 16.09 -16.10 10.71
N LEU A 266 15.18 -16.74 11.45
CA LEU A 266 14.68 -18.09 11.18
C LEU A 266 14.10 -18.14 9.75
N TYR A 267 14.46 -19.17 8.96
CA TYR A 267 13.98 -19.38 7.60
C TYR A 267 14.19 -18.18 6.63
N ALA A 268 15.16 -17.31 6.89
CA ALA A 268 15.31 -16.07 6.15
C ALA A 268 15.38 -16.27 4.63
N PHE A 269 16.04 -17.34 4.15
CA PHE A 269 16.15 -17.74 2.75
C PHE A 269 15.59 -19.14 2.47
N TYR A 270 14.64 -19.58 3.30
CA TYR A 270 14.04 -20.91 3.16
C TYR A 270 13.34 -21.07 1.81
N VAL A 271 13.61 -22.18 1.10
CA VAL A 271 13.08 -22.47 -0.25
C VAL A 271 13.52 -21.46 -1.32
N CYS A 272 14.66 -20.78 -1.14
CA CYS A 272 15.31 -20.03 -2.22
C CYS A 272 16.07 -21.00 -3.16
N THR A 273 15.31 -21.80 -3.91
CA THR A 273 15.85 -22.97 -4.65
C THR A 273 16.87 -22.62 -5.73
N SER A 274 16.89 -21.38 -6.23
CA SER A 274 17.86 -20.89 -7.21
C SER A 274 19.05 -20.16 -6.59
N LEU A 275 19.09 -19.95 -5.26
CA LEU A 275 20.14 -19.17 -4.60
C LEU A 275 21.47 -19.91 -4.61
N LYS A 276 22.34 -19.50 -5.51
CA LYS A 276 23.69 -20.07 -5.71
C LYS A 276 24.79 -19.28 -5.04
N THR A 277 24.57 -17.98 -4.84
CA THR A 277 25.63 -17.10 -4.36
C THR A 277 25.15 -16.13 -3.31
N ILE A 278 25.81 -16.13 -2.17
CA ILE A 278 25.73 -15.04 -1.18
C ILE A 278 27.06 -14.30 -1.25
N ASN A 279 27.05 -13.04 -1.65
CA ASN A 279 28.19 -12.15 -1.63
C ASN A 279 28.20 -11.38 -0.30
N PHE A 280 29.06 -11.76 0.62
CA PHE A 280 29.22 -11.10 1.89
C PHE A 280 30.38 -10.09 1.84
N LYS A 281 30.12 -8.83 2.17
CA LYS A 281 31.11 -7.76 2.09
C LYS A 281 32.20 -7.85 3.17
N GLY A 282 32.01 -8.65 4.21
CA GLY A 282 32.93 -8.82 5.31
C GLY A 282 33.76 -10.11 5.22
N THR A 283 34.58 -10.31 6.23
CA THR A 283 35.44 -11.48 6.39
C THR A 283 34.66 -12.72 6.82
N ILE A 284 35.28 -13.90 6.68
CA ILE A 284 34.72 -15.17 7.16
C ILE A 284 34.46 -15.14 8.68
N ASP A 285 35.29 -14.44 9.45
CA ASP A 285 35.14 -14.34 10.91
C ASP A 285 33.90 -13.48 11.25
N GLN A 286 33.68 -12.38 10.53
CA GLN A 286 32.46 -11.57 10.67
C GLN A 286 31.21 -12.38 10.30
N TRP A 287 31.26 -13.15 9.20
CA TRP A 287 30.17 -14.04 8.82
C TRP A 287 29.83 -15.07 9.90
N ASN A 288 30.86 -15.68 10.50
CA ASN A 288 30.69 -16.67 11.56
C ASN A 288 30.13 -16.06 12.84
N ALA A 289 30.36 -14.76 13.08
CA ALA A 289 29.82 -14.02 14.22
C ALA A 289 28.33 -13.63 14.06
N ILE A 290 27.78 -13.67 12.84
CA ILE A 290 26.36 -13.40 12.61
C ILE A 290 25.51 -14.44 13.33
N THR A 291 24.54 -13.98 14.14
CA THR A 291 23.51 -14.84 14.73
C THR A 291 22.55 -15.28 13.62
N LYS A 292 22.49 -16.56 13.32
CA LYS A 292 21.62 -17.15 12.29
C LYS A 292 20.53 -17.99 12.93
N GLY A 293 19.28 -17.70 12.59
CA GLY A 293 18.12 -18.51 13.00
C GLY A 293 18.18 -19.93 12.42
N SER A 294 17.45 -20.86 13.03
CA SER A 294 17.40 -22.24 12.53
C SER A 294 16.89 -22.26 11.08
N ASN A 295 17.45 -23.15 10.29
CA ASN A 295 17.01 -23.39 8.89
C ASN A 295 16.99 -22.11 8.03
N TRP A 296 17.82 -21.15 8.34
CA TRP A 296 17.84 -19.83 7.66
C TRP A 296 18.03 -19.95 6.14
N ASN A 297 18.70 -21.02 5.64
CA ASN A 297 18.98 -21.30 4.22
C ASN A 297 18.56 -22.72 3.80
N GLU A 298 17.65 -23.37 4.53
CA GLU A 298 17.20 -24.71 4.18
C GLU A 298 16.44 -24.71 2.86
N TYR A 299 16.69 -25.74 2.02
CA TYR A 299 16.17 -25.85 0.65
C TYR A 299 16.64 -24.75 -0.31
N CYS A 300 17.77 -24.11 -0.03
CA CYS A 300 18.51 -23.34 -1.04
C CYS A 300 19.17 -24.29 -2.07
N HIS A 301 19.77 -23.71 -3.11
CA HIS A 301 20.49 -24.50 -4.10
C HIS A 301 21.60 -25.35 -3.45
N SER A 302 21.74 -26.63 -3.87
CA SER A 302 22.74 -27.56 -3.29
C SER A 302 24.16 -27.06 -3.40
N ASP A 303 24.48 -26.31 -4.45
CA ASP A 303 25.82 -25.79 -4.74
C ASP A 303 25.99 -24.32 -4.31
N MET A 304 25.18 -23.86 -3.33
CA MET A 304 25.29 -22.51 -2.82
C MET A 304 26.66 -22.23 -2.21
N VAL A 305 27.27 -21.14 -2.63
CA VAL A 305 28.57 -20.66 -2.14
C VAL A 305 28.40 -19.28 -1.45
N ILE A 306 29.31 -19.00 -0.53
CA ILE A 306 29.43 -17.69 0.11
C ILE A 306 30.80 -17.12 -0.25
N ASN A 307 30.78 -15.97 -0.93
CA ASN A 307 31.96 -15.19 -1.24
C ASN A 307 32.21 -14.18 -0.15
N PHE A 308 33.43 -14.06 0.34
CA PHE A 308 33.83 -13.12 1.39
C PHE A 308 34.62 -11.96 0.80
N ASP A 309 34.72 -10.85 1.56
CA ASP A 309 35.42 -9.62 1.17
C ASP A 309 34.96 -9.08 -0.21
N TYR A 310 33.68 -9.27 -0.52
CA TYR A 310 33.10 -8.88 -1.79
C TYR A 310 33.00 -7.35 -1.90
N GLN A 311 33.64 -6.77 -2.91
CA GLN A 311 33.70 -5.33 -3.12
C GLN A 311 32.70 -4.81 -4.16
N GLY A 312 31.90 -5.70 -4.77
CA GLY A 312 31.05 -5.38 -5.92
C GLY A 312 31.86 -5.37 -7.23
N GLU A 313 31.16 -5.51 -8.36
CA GLU A 313 31.71 -5.29 -9.70
C GLU A 313 31.43 -3.86 -10.16
#